data_310a6612c641ea1228ab25ff24e6b630
#
_entry.id   310a6612c641ea1228ab25ff24e6b630
#
_cell.length_a   1.000
_cell.length_b   1.000
_cell.length_c   1.000
_cell.angle_alpha   90.00
_cell.angle_beta   90.00
_cell.angle_gamma   90.00
#
_symmetry.space_group_name_H-M   'P 1'
#
loop_
_entity.id
_entity.type
_entity.pdbx_description
1 polymer ?
#
loop_
_entity_poly.entity_id
_entity_poly.type
_entity_poly.pdbx_seq_one_letter_code
_entity_poly.pdbx_strand_id
1 'polypeptide(L)'
;MGLLISSASLALTSTPYLFFPRSMPLEGNVSGTETDILNEDSEKPEISLLDFLKMFPRLFVRLLLSPLFLLLVLSQCCFSSVIAGLATFLTKFLERQYSTTAAYSSLLIGAVNLPSVAVGMLVGGVIMKRLGLSLKAIPRFSVAMLSISVLLLIPLFFMGCPTQRVEQVNYEFQGSLATCYSNCSCPANAFNPVCGSDDTEYLSPCHAGCKDYTKDPNNRFRVLEYTDCICTGHSQGTARPGPCPNQCPHFLLPVMFIISLAGMIASLTHNPIYMMVLRTVPHEEKSFAIGVQFLLMRVLAWLPAPALFGMTIDSACIWWKHACGNRLGCGYYDNNILRNRYLGLQVAFKLTGIFLLGVVGWKVQRTREYSLEKQPDGPL
;
A
#
# COMPACT_ATOMS: atom_id res chain seq x y z
N MET A 1 12.18 19.03 12.26
CA MET A 1 11.36 18.80 13.48
C MET A 1 10.77 17.40 13.51
N GLY A 2 9.99 16.94 12.52
CA GLY A 2 9.33 15.62 12.55
C GLY A 2 10.27 14.43 12.73
N LEU A 3 11.43 14.39 12.04
CA LEU A 3 12.42 13.33 12.17
C LEU A 3 13.05 13.25 13.57
N LEU A 4 13.25 14.39 14.24
CA LEU A 4 13.79 14.41 15.60
C LEU A 4 12.77 13.88 16.61
N ILE A 5 11.48 14.23 16.43
CA ILE A 5 10.40 13.73 17.29
C ILE A 5 10.24 12.21 17.11
N SER A 6 10.27 11.70 15.88
CA SER A 6 10.15 10.27 15.62
C SER A 6 11.35 9.48 16.15
N SER A 7 12.58 10.00 16.01
CA SER A 7 13.78 9.34 16.55
C SER A 7 13.79 9.34 18.08
N ALA A 8 13.37 10.44 18.73
CA ALA A 8 13.22 10.50 20.18
C ALA A 8 12.16 9.52 20.68
N SER A 9 11.01 9.42 20.00
CA SER A 9 9.95 8.47 20.34
C SER A 9 10.44 7.02 20.21
N LEU A 10 11.17 6.69 19.15
CA LEU A 10 11.77 5.36 18.95
C LEU A 10 12.80 5.03 20.04
N ALA A 11 13.66 5.98 20.39
CA ALA A 11 14.62 5.79 21.49
C ALA A 11 13.92 5.53 22.83
N LEU A 12 12.85 6.30 23.12
CA LEU A 12 12.07 6.15 24.33
C LEU A 12 11.32 4.82 24.41
N THR A 13 10.76 4.35 23.29
CA THR A 13 10.05 3.06 23.23
C THR A 13 10.99 1.86 23.18
N SER A 14 12.26 2.05 22.80
CA SER A 14 13.26 0.98 22.80
C SER A 14 13.91 0.76 24.18
N THR A 15 13.88 1.75 25.08
CA THR A 15 14.50 1.60 26.43
C THR A 15 13.94 0.44 27.27
N PRO A 16 12.63 0.12 27.27
CA PRO A 16 12.12 -1.02 28.01
C PRO A 16 12.70 -2.38 27.59
N TYR A 17 13.14 -2.51 26.31
CA TYR A 17 13.75 -3.76 25.84
C TYR A 17 15.10 -4.07 26.50
N LEU A 18 15.78 -3.07 27.03
CA LEU A 18 17.05 -3.26 27.75
C LEU A 18 16.84 -3.96 29.12
N PHE A 19 15.63 -3.90 29.65
CA PHE A 19 15.27 -4.51 30.95
C PHE A 19 14.64 -5.89 30.82
N PHE A 20 14.45 -6.40 29.61
CA PHE A 20 13.92 -7.75 29.43
C PHE A 20 14.95 -8.80 29.89
N PRO A 21 14.55 -9.79 30.68
CA PRO A 21 15.44 -10.88 31.09
C PRO A 21 15.87 -11.70 29.86
N ARG A 22 17.11 -12.19 29.88
CA ARG A 22 17.69 -12.98 28.77
C ARG A 22 17.00 -14.32 28.54
N SER A 23 16.37 -14.87 29.57
CA SER A 23 15.56 -16.09 29.49
C SER A 23 14.20 -15.84 30.14
N MET A 24 13.12 -16.19 29.44
CA MET A 24 11.79 -16.21 30.04
C MET A 24 11.64 -17.49 30.86
N PRO A 25 11.16 -17.43 32.14
CA PRO A 25 10.82 -18.63 32.86
C PRO A 25 9.73 -19.41 32.09
N LEU A 26 9.95 -20.68 31.86
CA LEU A 26 8.96 -21.59 31.30
C LEU A 26 7.82 -21.71 32.34
N GLU A 27 6.66 -21.14 31.99
CA GLU A 27 5.43 -21.25 32.76
C GLU A 27 4.89 -22.69 32.61
N GLY A 28 5.30 -23.59 33.51
CA GLY A 28 4.84 -24.96 33.49
C GLY A 28 5.66 -25.87 34.41
N ASN A 29 5.15 -26.12 35.61
CA ASN A 29 5.53 -27.00 36.69
C ASN A 29 6.35 -26.39 37.84
N VAL A 30 5.60 -25.81 38.76
CA VAL A 30 6.00 -25.63 40.15
C VAL A 30 5.87 -27.00 40.84
N SER A 31 6.82 -27.90 40.64
CA SER A 31 7.17 -29.01 41.58
C SER A 31 8.37 -29.81 41.03
N GLY A 32 9.51 -29.17 40.92
CA GLY A 32 10.79 -29.84 40.68
C GLY A 32 11.88 -28.98 41.27
N THR A 33 12.69 -29.60 42.11
CA THR A 33 13.76 -29.02 42.92
C THR A 33 14.66 -28.13 42.08
N GLU A 34 14.94 -26.92 42.57
CA GLU A 34 15.75 -25.85 41.97
C GLU A 34 17.14 -26.25 41.47
N THR A 35 17.61 -27.44 41.82
CA THR A 35 18.93 -27.99 41.44
C THR A 35 18.99 -28.63 40.05
N ASP A 36 17.85 -29.09 39.48
CA ASP A 36 17.85 -29.78 38.19
C ASP A 36 17.75 -28.79 36.98
N ILE A 37 17.24 -27.58 37.23
CA ILE A 37 17.07 -26.55 36.18
C ILE A 37 18.42 -25.89 35.82
N LEU A 38 19.37 -25.83 36.73
CA LEU A 38 20.69 -25.22 36.49
C LEU A 38 21.63 -26.12 35.68
N ASN A 39 21.37 -27.42 35.63
CA ASN A 39 22.20 -28.36 34.87
C ASN A 39 21.75 -28.61 33.43
N GLU A 40 20.50 -28.30 33.08
CA GLU A 40 19.97 -28.50 31.72
C GLU A 40 20.32 -27.33 30.76
N ASP A 41 20.60 -26.13 31.30
CA ASP A 41 21.00 -24.97 30.51
C ASP A 41 22.51 -24.90 30.18
N SER A 42 23.32 -25.79 30.72
CA SER A 42 24.78 -25.73 30.51
C SER A 42 25.30 -26.58 29.35
N GLU A 43 24.44 -27.30 28.63
CA GLU A 43 24.86 -28.22 27.54
C GLU A 43 24.25 -27.94 26.17
N LYS A 44 23.80 -26.69 25.92
CA LYS A 44 23.58 -26.29 24.52
C LYS A 44 24.89 -25.85 23.94
N PRO A 45 25.51 -26.59 22.99
CA PRO A 45 26.76 -26.20 22.37
C PRO A 45 26.52 -24.84 21.72
N GLU A 46 27.30 -23.84 22.12
CA GLU A 46 27.36 -22.55 21.39
C GLU A 46 27.78 -22.87 19.98
N ILE A 47 26.81 -22.91 19.06
CA ILE A 47 27.07 -23.13 17.64
C ILE A 47 27.96 -21.96 17.21
N SER A 48 29.20 -22.25 16.86
CA SER A 48 30.14 -21.26 16.37
C SER A 48 29.50 -20.55 15.15
N LEU A 49 29.71 -19.24 15.06
CA LEU A 49 29.21 -18.43 13.92
C LEU A 49 29.62 -19.06 12.57
N LEU A 50 30.79 -19.66 12.50
CA LEU A 50 31.29 -20.38 11.32
C LEU A 50 30.48 -21.64 10.99
N ASP A 51 30.04 -22.38 11.99
CA ASP A 51 29.23 -23.59 11.78
C ASP A 51 27.80 -23.22 11.38
N PHE A 52 27.26 -22.13 11.95
CA PHE A 52 26.00 -21.55 11.51
C PHE A 52 26.06 -21.10 10.04
N LEU A 53 27.10 -20.41 9.63
CA LEU A 53 27.30 -19.97 8.23
C LEU A 53 27.42 -21.15 7.26
N LYS A 54 28.03 -22.26 7.66
CA LYS A 54 28.10 -23.49 6.85
C LYS A 54 26.75 -24.22 6.76
N MET A 55 25.95 -24.19 7.84
CA MET A 55 24.60 -24.79 7.86
C MET A 55 23.56 -23.95 7.14
N PHE A 56 23.74 -22.62 7.08
CA PHE A 56 22.79 -21.68 6.52
C PHE A 56 22.28 -22.06 5.11
N PRO A 57 23.15 -22.30 4.09
CA PRO A 57 22.69 -22.59 2.74
C PRO A 57 21.91 -23.91 2.67
N ARG A 58 22.26 -24.90 3.47
CA ARG A 58 21.56 -26.19 3.51
C ARG A 58 20.15 -26.05 4.11
N LEU A 59 20.01 -25.34 5.23
CA LEU A 59 18.72 -25.06 5.87
C LEU A 59 17.85 -24.16 4.97
N PHE A 60 18.46 -23.17 4.33
CA PHE A 60 17.75 -22.27 3.41
C PHE A 60 17.15 -23.05 2.23
N VAL A 61 17.94 -23.89 1.56
CA VAL A 61 17.47 -24.72 0.44
C VAL A 61 16.40 -25.70 0.93
N ARG A 62 16.57 -26.32 2.10
CA ARG A 62 15.59 -27.24 2.67
C ARG A 62 14.23 -26.57 2.92
N LEU A 63 14.23 -25.34 3.45
CA LEU A 63 12.98 -24.58 3.65
C LEU A 63 12.33 -24.20 2.30
N LEU A 64 13.11 -23.79 1.32
CA LEU A 64 12.59 -23.48 -0.03
C LEU A 64 12.04 -24.71 -0.74
N LEU A 65 12.61 -25.89 -0.50
CA LEU A 65 12.10 -27.14 -1.03
C LEU A 65 10.84 -27.64 -0.30
N SER A 66 10.52 -27.08 0.87
CA SER A 66 9.25 -27.37 1.56
C SER A 66 8.09 -26.67 0.82
N PRO A 67 7.23 -27.42 0.10
CA PRO A 67 6.23 -26.79 -0.76
C PRO A 67 5.13 -26.09 0.06
N LEU A 68 4.90 -26.48 1.30
CA LEU A 68 3.93 -25.83 2.16
C LEU A 68 4.46 -24.49 2.66
N PHE A 69 5.71 -24.44 3.13
CA PHE A 69 6.37 -23.19 3.54
C PHE A 69 6.46 -22.20 2.39
N LEU A 70 6.92 -22.66 1.21
CA LEU A 70 7.07 -21.79 0.04
C LEU A 70 5.73 -21.19 -0.42
N LEU A 71 4.66 -21.99 -0.51
CA LEU A 71 3.33 -21.52 -0.90
C LEU A 71 2.77 -20.49 0.08
N LEU A 72 2.97 -20.70 1.39
CA LEU A 72 2.57 -19.75 2.43
C LEU A 72 3.33 -18.44 2.30
N VAL A 73 4.65 -18.48 2.14
CA VAL A 73 5.49 -17.28 2.00
C VAL A 73 5.14 -16.52 0.71
N LEU A 74 4.94 -17.22 -0.42
CA LEU A 74 4.53 -16.59 -1.69
C LEU A 74 3.16 -15.92 -1.57
N SER A 75 2.21 -16.55 -0.88
CA SER A 75 0.92 -15.92 -0.59
C SER A 75 1.09 -14.64 0.23
N GLN A 76 1.93 -14.65 1.26
CA GLN A 76 2.24 -13.45 2.04
C GLN A 76 2.96 -12.37 1.23
N CYS A 77 3.84 -12.77 0.28
CA CYS A 77 4.46 -11.84 -0.65
C CYS A 77 3.42 -11.11 -1.50
N CYS A 78 2.39 -11.79 -2.00
CA CYS A 78 1.31 -11.16 -2.75
C CYS A 78 0.58 -10.10 -1.92
N PHE A 79 0.22 -10.40 -0.67
CA PHE A 79 -0.44 -9.43 0.22
C PHE A 79 0.50 -8.28 0.62
N SER A 80 1.78 -8.58 0.89
CA SER A 80 2.79 -7.56 1.19
C SER A 80 3.03 -6.62 0.01
N SER A 81 2.94 -7.10 -1.24
CA SER A 81 3.02 -6.25 -2.44
C SER A 81 1.87 -5.26 -2.51
N VAL A 82 0.65 -5.66 -2.13
CA VAL A 82 -0.50 -4.73 -2.04
C VAL A 82 -0.25 -3.67 -0.98
N ILE A 83 0.25 -4.06 0.21
CA ILE A 83 0.56 -3.11 1.30
C ILE A 83 1.65 -2.12 0.86
N ALA A 84 2.72 -2.60 0.22
CA ALA A 84 3.81 -1.75 -0.29
C ALA A 84 3.31 -0.77 -1.35
N GLY A 85 2.46 -1.23 -2.29
CA GLY A 85 1.85 -0.39 -3.32
C GLY A 85 0.90 0.67 -2.75
N LEU A 86 0.10 0.32 -1.74
CA LEU A 86 -0.76 1.28 -1.02
C LEU A 86 0.09 2.30 -0.26
N ALA A 87 1.09 1.86 0.49
CA ALA A 87 1.94 2.74 1.29
C ALA A 87 2.68 3.79 0.44
N THR A 88 3.06 3.44 -0.79
CA THR A 88 3.82 4.34 -1.68
C THR A 88 2.94 5.23 -2.55
N PHE A 89 1.80 4.72 -3.04
CA PHE A 89 1.04 5.41 -4.10
C PHE A 89 -0.39 5.78 -3.74
N LEU A 90 -0.92 5.38 -2.58
CA LEU A 90 -2.30 5.71 -2.22
C LEU A 90 -2.53 7.22 -2.12
N THR A 91 -1.60 7.98 -1.54
CA THR A 91 -1.67 9.44 -1.46
C THR A 91 -1.74 10.05 -2.86
N LYS A 92 -0.84 9.63 -3.77
CA LYS A 92 -0.81 10.11 -5.16
C LYS A 92 -2.09 9.73 -5.92
N PHE A 93 -2.61 8.53 -5.69
CA PHE A 93 -3.87 8.09 -6.28
C PHE A 93 -5.05 8.96 -5.85
N LEU A 94 -5.18 9.22 -4.53
CA LEU A 94 -6.25 10.09 -3.99
C LEU A 94 -6.12 11.53 -4.50
N GLU A 95 -4.91 12.07 -4.52
CA GLU A 95 -4.62 13.41 -5.03
C GLU A 95 -5.08 13.56 -6.49
N ARG A 96 -4.74 12.59 -7.34
CA ARG A 96 -5.06 12.66 -8.78
C ARG A 96 -6.52 12.34 -9.08
N GLN A 97 -7.08 11.35 -8.39
CA GLN A 97 -8.44 10.89 -8.63
C GLN A 97 -9.51 11.84 -8.09
N TYR A 98 -9.25 12.48 -6.93
CA TYR A 98 -10.23 13.32 -6.22
C TYR A 98 -9.80 14.78 -6.07
N SER A 99 -8.71 15.20 -6.72
CA SER A 99 -8.13 16.57 -6.66
C SER A 99 -7.93 17.08 -5.22
N THR A 100 -7.52 16.19 -4.33
CA THR A 100 -7.22 16.53 -2.93
C THR A 100 -5.78 16.98 -2.78
N THR A 101 -5.48 17.72 -1.69
CA THR A 101 -4.09 18.02 -1.36
C THR A 101 -3.38 16.80 -0.79
N ALA A 102 -2.08 16.66 -1.06
CA ALA A 102 -1.26 15.57 -0.50
C ALA A 102 -1.30 15.55 1.04
N ALA A 103 -1.36 16.73 1.68
CA ALA A 103 -1.46 16.86 3.14
C ALA A 103 -2.78 16.26 3.67
N TYR A 104 -3.91 16.61 3.06
CA TYR A 104 -5.23 16.11 3.47
C TYR A 104 -5.37 14.61 3.22
N SER A 105 -4.91 14.12 2.06
CA SER A 105 -4.90 12.68 1.76
C SER A 105 -4.06 11.88 2.76
N SER A 106 -2.86 12.39 3.11
CA SER A 106 -1.99 11.76 4.10
C SER A 106 -2.61 11.76 5.50
N LEU A 107 -3.30 12.85 5.88
CA LEU A 107 -4.05 12.92 7.13
C LEU A 107 -5.16 11.86 7.19
N LEU A 108 -5.96 11.72 6.14
CA LEU A 108 -7.02 10.71 6.06
C LEU A 108 -6.47 9.29 6.15
N ILE A 109 -5.38 9.00 5.45
CA ILE A 109 -4.72 7.68 5.51
C ILE A 109 -4.23 7.41 6.94
N GLY A 110 -3.56 8.38 7.55
CA GLY A 110 -3.05 8.25 8.92
C GLY A 110 -4.14 8.13 9.98
N ALA A 111 -5.21 8.91 9.87
CA ALA A 111 -6.26 8.97 10.89
C ALA A 111 -7.31 7.84 10.75
N VAL A 112 -7.56 7.33 9.55
CA VAL A 112 -8.63 6.35 9.30
C VAL A 112 -8.07 4.99 8.92
N ASN A 113 -7.20 4.92 7.91
CA ASN A 113 -6.75 3.64 7.35
C ASN A 113 -5.79 2.91 8.30
N LEU A 114 -4.79 3.59 8.88
CA LEU A 114 -3.82 2.94 9.78
C LEU A 114 -4.48 2.38 11.05
N PRO A 115 -5.34 3.12 11.79
CA PRO A 115 -6.05 2.56 12.94
C PRO A 115 -6.95 1.38 12.57
N SER A 116 -7.65 1.44 11.42
CA SER A 116 -8.50 0.35 10.95
C SER A 116 -7.72 -0.94 10.74
N VAL A 117 -6.55 -0.87 10.10
CA VAL A 117 -5.65 -2.02 9.89
C VAL A 117 -5.13 -2.55 11.23
N ALA A 118 -4.75 -1.67 12.17
CA ALA A 118 -4.29 -2.06 13.51
C ALA A 118 -5.39 -2.80 14.30
N VAL A 119 -6.61 -2.27 14.30
CA VAL A 119 -7.77 -2.93 14.93
C VAL A 119 -8.02 -4.29 14.30
N GLY A 120 -7.96 -4.41 12.97
CA GLY A 120 -8.09 -5.68 12.27
C GLY A 120 -7.06 -6.73 12.72
N MET A 121 -5.78 -6.34 12.84
CA MET A 121 -4.73 -7.24 13.33
C MET A 121 -4.98 -7.70 14.78
N LEU A 122 -5.39 -6.78 15.67
CA LEU A 122 -5.72 -7.10 17.06
C LEU A 122 -6.91 -8.07 17.14
N VAL A 123 -8.00 -7.76 16.44
CA VAL A 123 -9.20 -8.62 16.40
C VAL A 123 -8.87 -9.99 15.80
N GLY A 124 -8.05 -10.04 14.73
CA GLY A 124 -7.58 -11.30 14.14
C GLY A 124 -6.82 -12.17 15.14
N GLY A 125 -5.96 -11.56 15.97
CA GLY A 125 -5.26 -12.25 17.06
C GLY A 125 -6.22 -12.78 18.14
N VAL A 126 -7.22 -11.97 18.55
CA VAL A 126 -8.25 -12.39 19.53
C VAL A 126 -9.11 -13.52 18.97
N ILE A 127 -9.53 -13.44 17.71
CA ILE A 127 -10.31 -14.51 17.04
C ILE A 127 -9.51 -15.81 17.06
N MET A 128 -8.24 -15.76 16.69
CA MET A 128 -7.37 -16.94 16.69
C MET A 128 -7.25 -17.57 18.09
N LYS A 129 -7.07 -16.76 19.14
CA LYS A 129 -7.00 -17.23 20.52
C LYS A 129 -8.34 -17.81 21.02
N ARG A 130 -9.45 -17.09 20.79
CA ARG A 130 -10.78 -17.48 21.27
C ARG A 130 -11.35 -18.71 20.57
N LEU A 131 -11.17 -18.82 19.26
CA LEU A 131 -11.70 -19.93 18.45
C LEU A 131 -10.75 -21.12 18.37
N GLY A 132 -9.51 -21.03 18.91
CA GLY A 132 -8.54 -22.10 18.86
C GLY A 132 -8.32 -22.64 17.44
N LEU A 133 -8.14 -21.75 16.45
CA LEU A 133 -8.12 -22.12 15.03
C LEU A 133 -7.06 -23.19 14.76
N SER A 134 -7.53 -24.37 14.35
CA SER A 134 -6.68 -25.47 13.93
C SER A 134 -5.94 -25.16 12.61
N LEU A 135 -4.85 -25.87 12.35
CA LEU A 135 -4.06 -25.70 11.13
C LEU A 135 -4.90 -25.85 9.85
N LYS A 136 -6.00 -26.63 9.89
CA LYS A 136 -6.95 -26.81 8.77
C LYS A 136 -7.97 -25.67 8.66
N ALA A 137 -8.29 -25.00 9.77
CA ALA A 137 -9.28 -23.91 9.79
C ALA A 137 -8.69 -22.57 9.35
N ILE A 138 -7.41 -22.30 9.62
CA ILE A 138 -6.74 -21.04 9.30
C ILE A 138 -6.82 -20.70 7.81
N PRO A 139 -6.48 -21.58 6.86
CA PRO A 139 -6.56 -21.23 5.43
C PRO A 139 -7.99 -20.94 4.99
N ARG A 140 -8.98 -21.68 5.46
CA ARG A 140 -10.39 -21.46 5.12
C ARG A 140 -10.88 -20.11 5.63
N PHE A 141 -10.58 -19.77 6.88
CA PHE A 141 -10.88 -18.48 7.47
C PHE A 141 -10.21 -17.34 6.67
N SER A 142 -8.92 -17.49 6.36
CA SER A 142 -8.18 -16.47 5.63
C SER A 142 -8.69 -16.27 4.21
N VAL A 143 -8.98 -17.35 3.48
CA VAL A 143 -9.58 -17.28 2.13
C VAL A 143 -10.94 -16.56 2.20
N ALA A 144 -11.81 -16.89 3.16
CA ALA A 144 -13.12 -16.24 3.30
C ALA A 144 -12.99 -14.73 3.56
N MET A 145 -12.16 -14.33 4.54
CA MET A 145 -11.98 -12.92 4.90
C MET A 145 -11.34 -12.11 3.75
N LEU A 146 -10.33 -12.66 3.08
CA LEU A 146 -9.69 -12.02 1.95
C LEU A 146 -10.63 -11.90 0.74
N SER A 147 -11.48 -12.92 0.50
CA SER A 147 -12.51 -12.85 -0.56
C SER A 147 -13.51 -11.74 -0.28
N ILE A 148 -13.98 -11.60 0.98
CA ILE A 148 -14.83 -10.47 1.39
C ILE A 148 -14.12 -9.14 1.16
N SER A 149 -12.83 -9.03 1.52
CA SER A 149 -12.04 -7.82 1.27
C SER A 149 -11.95 -7.48 -0.23
N VAL A 150 -11.86 -8.47 -1.13
CA VAL A 150 -11.85 -8.24 -2.58
C VAL A 150 -13.22 -7.77 -3.05
N LEU A 151 -14.30 -8.39 -2.59
CA LEU A 151 -15.67 -7.99 -2.95
C LEU A 151 -15.97 -6.54 -2.55
N LEU A 152 -15.45 -6.08 -1.41
CA LEU A 152 -15.59 -4.68 -0.97
C LEU A 152 -14.83 -3.70 -1.87
N LEU A 153 -13.83 -4.14 -2.65
CA LEU A 153 -13.14 -3.26 -3.58
C LEU A 153 -13.90 -3.06 -4.91
N ILE A 154 -14.89 -3.90 -5.22
CA ILE A 154 -15.65 -3.81 -6.50
C ILE A 154 -16.31 -2.44 -6.68
N PRO A 155 -17.02 -1.85 -5.69
CA PRO A 155 -17.62 -0.53 -5.84
C PRO A 155 -16.63 0.57 -6.21
N LEU A 156 -15.35 0.45 -5.80
CA LEU A 156 -14.33 1.46 -6.08
C LEU A 156 -14.04 1.63 -7.58
N PHE A 157 -14.28 0.60 -8.38
CA PHE A 157 -14.15 0.70 -9.84
C PHE A 157 -15.17 1.66 -10.48
N PHE A 158 -16.29 1.89 -9.78
CA PHE A 158 -17.37 2.77 -10.25
C PHE A 158 -17.37 4.14 -9.57
N MET A 159 -16.71 4.26 -8.41
CA MET A 159 -16.65 5.48 -7.61
C MET A 159 -15.41 6.31 -7.98
N GLY A 160 -15.39 6.89 -9.16
CA GLY A 160 -14.26 7.70 -9.61
C GLY A 160 -14.72 8.97 -10.31
N CYS A 161 -13.83 9.95 -10.37
CA CYS A 161 -14.06 11.19 -11.08
C CYS A 161 -13.70 11.05 -12.56
N PRO A 162 -14.45 11.67 -13.46
CA PRO A 162 -14.08 11.71 -14.87
C PRO A 162 -12.74 12.42 -15.04
N THR A 163 -12.07 12.13 -16.15
CA THR A 163 -10.83 12.82 -16.52
C THR A 163 -11.14 14.27 -16.82
N GLN A 164 -10.34 15.18 -16.26
CA GLN A 164 -10.44 16.61 -16.51
C GLN A 164 -10.26 16.89 -18.01
N ARG A 165 -11.02 17.85 -18.54
CA ARG A 165 -10.83 18.34 -19.90
C ARG A 165 -9.64 19.28 -19.92
N VAL A 166 -8.61 18.89 -20.65
CA VAL A 166 -7.38 19.67 -20.81
C VAL A 166 -7.20 19.97 -22.29
N GLU A 167 -7.20 21.26 -22.62
CA GLU A 167 -7.01 21.70 -24.00
C GLU A 167 -5.66 21.22 -24.54
N GLN A 168 -5.65 20.74 -25.81
CA GLN A 168 -4.48 20.15 -26.50
C GLN A 168 -3.93 18.83 -25.93
N VAL A 169 -4.55 18.25 -24.90
CA VAL A 169 -4.11 16.96 -24.33
C VAL A 169 -5.13 15.87 -24.58
N ASN A 170 -6.38 16.06 -24.15
CA ASN A 170 -7.47 15.10 -24.30
C ASN A 170 -8.77 15.76 -24.78
N TYR A 171 -8.73 17.06 -25.04
CA TYR A 171 -9.84 17.84 -25.53
C TYR A 171 -9.33 18.85 -26.59
N GLU A 172 -9.99 18.89 -27.74
CA GLU A 172 -9.77 19.87 -28.76
C GLU A 172 -11.05 20.67 -28.95
N PHE A 173 -10.93 21.99 -28.88
CA PHE A 173 -12.05 22.87 -29.09
C PHE A 173 -12.46 22.87 -30.58
N GLN A 174 -13.71 22.50 -30.88
CA GLN A 174 -14.24 22.49 -32.24
C GLN A 174 -14.78 23.88 -32.58
N GLY A 175 -14.20 24.54 -33.60
CA GLY A 175 -14.70 25.82 -34.11
C GLY A 175 -13.61 26.87 -34.30
N SER A 176 -14.01 28.14 -34.50
CA SER A 176 -13.10 29.27 -34.76
C SER A 176 -12.13 29.57 -33.58
N LEU A 177 -12.40 29.05 -32.38
CA LEU A 177 -11.49 29.15 -31.25
C LEU A 177 -10.30 28.18 -31.32
N ALA A 178 -10.35 27.15 -32.16
CA ALA A 178 -9.25 26.17 -32.30
C ALA A 178 -7.90 26.83 -32.70
N THR A 179 -7.94 28.04 -33.21
CA THR A 179 -6.75 28.80 -33.64
C THR A 179 -6.40 29.96 -32.70
N CYS A 180 -7.07 30.12 -31.57
CA CYS A 180 -6.88 31.29 -30.70
C CYS A 180 -5.44 31.41 -30.17
N TYR A 181 -4.79 30.28 -29.87
CA TYR A 181 -3.41 30.25 -29.40
C TYR A 181 -2.37 30.25 -30.54
N SER A 182 -2.77 30.08 -31.79
CA SER A 182 -1.83 30.06 -32.93
C SER A 182 -1.06 31.38 -33.09
N ASN A 183 -1.64 32.46 -32.59
CA ASN A 183 -0.99 33.77 -32.54
C ASN A 183 -0.12 34.00 -31.30
N CYS A 184 -0.14 33.06 -30.33
CA CYS A 184 0.66 33.12 -29.10
C CYS A 184 1.85 32.16 -29.24
N SER A 185 3.08 32.67 -29.23
CA SER A 185 4.29 31.84 -29.22
C SER A 185 4.51 31.22 -27.84
N CYS A 186 3.64 30.26 -27.42
CA CYS A 186 3.72 29.63 -26.13
C CYS A 186 4.86 28.59 -26.09
N PRO A 187 5.71 28.60 -25.06
CA PRO A 187 6.73 27.57 -24.92
C PRO A 187 6.10 26.17 -24.79
N ALA A 188 6.54 25.24 -25.62
CA ALA A 188 6.00 23.86 -25.64
C ALA A 188 6.13 23.12 -24.27
N ASN A 189 7.08 23.55 -23.43
CA ASN A 189 7.33 22.95 -22.11
C ASN A 189 6.71 23.77 -20.95
N ALA A 190 5.93 24.82 -21.23
CA ALA A 190 5.31 25.62 -20.19
C ALA A 190 4.23 24.81 -19.48
N PHE A 191 4.42 24.57 -18.19
CA PHE A 191 3.46 23.89 -17.33
C PHE A 191 3.16 24.73 -16.09
N ASN A 192 2.11 25.50 -16.18
CA ASN A 192 1.52 26.27 -15.09
C ASN A 192 -0.01 26.24 -15.28
N PRO A 193 -0.67 25.12 -14.88
CA PRO A 193 -2.07 24.91 -15.22
C PRO A 193 -2.96 26.04 -14.70
N VAL A 194 -3.94 26.41 -15.52
CA VAL A 194 -4.96 27.39 -15.20
C VAL A 194 -6.33 26.87 -15.61
N CYS A 195 -7.34 27.21 -14.80
CA CYS A 195 -8.73 26.88 -15.07
C CYS A 195 -9.44 28.06 -15.72
N GLY A 196 -9.89 27.89 -16.96
CA GLY A 196 -10.70 28.89 -17.65
C GLY A 196 -12.11 29.03 -17.06
N SER A 197 -12.76 30.14 -17.38
CA SER A 197 -14.16 30.42 -17.03
C SER A 197 -15.16 29.45 -17.71
N ASP A 198 -14.70 28.66 -18.68
CA ASP A 198 -15.40 27.59 -19.37
C ASP A 198 -15.22 26.20 -18.73
N ASP A 199 -14.64 26.12 -17.51
CA ASP A 199 -14.27 24.87 -16.82
C ASP A 199 -13.30 23.97 -17.61
N THR A 200 -12.62 24.53 -18.62
CA THR A 200 -11.55 23.86 -19.37
C THR A 200 -10.19 24.18 -18.74
N GLU A 201 -9.36 23.18 -18.58
CA GLU A 201 -8.00 23.36 -18.06
C GLU A 201 -7.03 23.61 -19.21
N TYR A 202 -6.15 24.61 -19.05
CA TYR A 202 -5.10 24.96 -19.99
C TYR A 202 -3.73 24.68 -19.37
N LEU A 203 -2.78 24.25 -20.20
CA LEU A 203 -1.40 23.95 -19.76
C LEU A 203 -0.67 25.14 -19.14
N SER A 204 -1.04 26.37 -19.58
CA SER A 204 -0.51 27.61 -19.02
C SER A 204 -1.44 28.78 -19.36
N PRO A 205 -1.29 29.95 -18.69
CA PRO A 205 -2.02 31.17 -19.04
C PRO A 205 -1.83 31.59 -20.52
N CYS A 206 -0.65 31.31 -21.07
CA CYS A 206 -0.36 31.57 -22.50
C CYS A 206 -1.26 30.71 -23.40
N HIS A 207 -1.45 29.41 -23.09
CA HIS A 207 -2.35 28.53 -23.86
C HIS A 207 -3.82 28.90 -23.71
N ALA A 208 -4.20 29.58 -22.62
CA ALA A 208 -5.52 30.18 -22.45
C ALA A 208 -5.64 31.54 -23.17
N GLY A 209 -4.56 32.05 -23.76
CA GLY A 209 -4.53 33.33 -24.46
C GLY A 209 -4.67 34.54 -23.54
N CYS A 210 -4.28 34.44 -22.27
CA CYS A 210 -4.39 35.50 -21.27
C CYS A 210 -3.30 36.56 -21.49
N LYS A 211 -3.66 37.86 -21.43
CA LYS A 211 -2.75 38.98 -21.62
C LYS A 211 -2.36 39.68 -20.34
N ASP A 212 -3.21 39.64 -19.33
CA ASP A 212 -2.98 40.36 -18.07
C ASP A 212 -3.32 39.50 -16.86
N TYR A 213 -2.98 39.94 -15.65
CA TYR A 213 -3.24 39.22 -14.41
C TYR A 213 -3.42 40.18 -13.22
N THR A 214 -4.24 39.78 -12.26
CA THR A 214 -4.44 40.50 -10.98
C THR A 214 -3.66 39.79 -9.87
N LYS A 215 -2.94 40.59 -9.06
CA LYS A 215 -2.16 40.10 -7.90
C LYS A 215 -2.98 40.19 -6.61
N ASP A 216 -2.66 39.36 -5.65
CA ASP A 216 -3.18 39.42 -4.31
C ASP A 216 -2.68 40.71 -3.61
N PRO A 217 -3.57 41.58 -3.07
CA PRO A 217 -3.18 42.78 -2.32
C PRO A 217 -2.27 42.47 -1.13
N ASN A 218 -2.47 41.31 -0.50
CA ASN A 218 -1.74 40.89 0.71
C ASN A 218 -0.44 40.13 0.38
N ASN A 219 -0.35 39.56 -0.84
CA ASN A 219 0.82 38.77 -1.25
C ASN A 219 1.17 39.04 -2.71
N ARG A 220 2.12 39.94 -2.96
CA ARG A 220 2.54 40.36 -4.31
C ARG A 220 3.07 39.23 -5.21
N PHE A 221 3.42 38.07 -4.65
CA PHE A 221 3.89 36.92 -5.42
C PHE A 221 2.76 35.98 -5.83
N ARG A 222 1.53 36.18 -5.31
CA ARG A 222 0.38 35.34 -5.63
C ARG A 222 -0.49 36.04 -6.68
N VAL A 223 -0.68 35.34 -7.82
CA VAL A 223 -1.68 35.74 -8.83
C VAL A 223 -3.04 35.23 -8.36
N LEU A 224 -4.04 36.09 -8.32
CA LEU A 224 -5.42 35.75 -8.00
C LEU A 224 -6.18 35.26 -9.23
N GLU A 225 -6.04 35.94 -10.35
CA GLU A 225 -6.77 35.66 -11.58
C GLU A 225 -5.99 36.21 -12.79
N TYR A 226 -6.05 35.47 -13.88
CA TYR A 226 -5.61 35.92 -15.19
C TYR A 226 -6.79 36.50 -15.96
N THR A 227 -6.60 37.61 -16.63
CA THR A 227 -7.64 38.36 -17.35
C THR A 227 -7.32 38.50 -18.83
N ASP A 228 -8.33 38.89 -19.60
CA ASP A 228 -8.25 39.04 -21.06
C ASP A 228 -7.79 37.73 -21.75
N CYS A 229 -8.39 36.61 -21.32
CA CYS A 229 -8.09 35.28 -21.85
C CYS A 229 -8.98 34.97 -23.04
N ILE A 230 -8.44 35.08 -24.26
CA ILE A 230 -9.19 35.01 -25.51
C ILE A 230 -9.71 33.59 -25.81
N CYS A 231 -8.99 32.53 -25.32
CA CYS A 231 -9.31 31.15 -25.63
C CYS A 231 -10.39 30.54 -24.72
N THR A 232 -10.86 31.27 -23.71
CA THR A 232 -11.86 30.74 -22.73
C THR A 232 -13.32 30.93 -23.18
N GLY A 233 -13.55 31.11 -24.47
CA GLY A 233 -14.90 31.17 -25.05
C GLY A 233 -15.63 32.52 -24.93
N HIS A 234 -15.08 33.49 -24.21
CA HIS A 234 -15.65 34.81 -23.99
C HIS A 234 -14.67 35.92 -24.40
N SER A 235 -15.16 37.03 -24.94
CA SER A 235 -14.34 38.16 -25.37
C SER A 235 -13.55 38.85 -24.26
N GLN A 236 -13.88 38.62 -22.99
CA GLN A 236 -13.17 39.03 -21.79
C GLN A 236 -13.11 37.87 -20.80
N GLY A 237 -12.62 36.72 -21.27
CA GLY A 237 -12.53 35.52 -20.44
C GLY A 237 -11.50 35.68 -19.34
N THR A 238 -11.70 34.98 -18.24
CA THR A 238 -10.77 34.92 -17.12
C THR A 238 -10.31 33.49 -16.88
N ALA A 239 -9.15 33.34 -16.24
CA ALA A 239 -8.65 32.03 -15.82
C ALA A 239 -8.06 32.09 -14.41
N ARG A 240 -8.36 31.10 -13.60
CA ARG A 240 -7.85 30.99 -12.23
C ARG A 240 -6.58 30.17 -12.21
N PRO A 241 -5.56 30.55 -11.40
CA PRO A 241 -4.35 29.76 -11.26
C PRO A 241 -4.64 28.40 -10.58
N GLY A 242 -4.07 27.34 -11.15
CA GLY A 242 -4.24 25.97 -10.67
C GLY A 242 -5.20 25.14 -11.53
N PRO A 243 -5.28 23.82 -11.26
CA PRO A 243 -6.19 22.94 -11.98
C PRO A 243 -7.65 23.25 -11.67
N CYS A 244 -8.55 22.92 -12.60
CA CYS A 244 -9.98 23.10 -12.38
C CYS A 244 -10.49 22.24 -11.21
N PRO A 245 -11.43 22.75 -10.40
CA PRO A 245 -12.00 21.99 -9.30
C PRO A 245 -12.78 20.78 -9.82
N ASN A 246 -12.50 19.61 -9.25
CA ASN A 246 -13.26 18.41 -9.58
C ASN A 246 -14.70 18.51 -9.05
N GLN A 247 -15.66 18.05 -9.86
CA GLN A 247 -17.08 18.06 -9.52
C GLN A 247 -17.52 16.94 -8.56
N CYS A 248 -16.57 16.08 -8.09
CA CYS A 248 -16.93 14.91 -7.28
C CYS A 248 -16.15 14.74 -5.96
N PRO A 249 -16.00 15.81 -5.13
CA PRO A 249 -15.33 15.68 -3.83
C PRO A 249 -16.11 14.77 -2.85
N HIS A 250 -17.40 14.56 -3.06
CA HIS A 250 -18.27 13.73 -2.23
C HIS A 250 -17.90 12.24 -2.26
N PHE A 251 -17.20 11.74 -3.27
CA PHE A 251 -16.77 10.34 -3.32
C PHE A 251 -15.55 10.04 -2.44
N LEU A 252 -14.78 11.03 -2.03
CA LEU A 252 -13.54 10.82 -1.27
C LEU A 252 -13.77 10.08 0.05
N LEU A 253 -14.72 10.55 0.86
CA LEU A 253 -14.99 9.95 2.18
C LEU A 253 -15.55 8.52 2.08
N PRO A 254 -16.57 8.23 1.24
CA PRO A 254 -17.03 6.86 1.00
C PRO A 254 -15.93 5.93 0.52
N VAL A 255 -15.07 6.39 -0.40
CA VAL A 255 -13.94 5.61 -0.91
C VAL A 255 -12.93 5.31 0.19
N MET A 256 -12.57 6.30 1.01
CA MET A 256 -11.68 6.09 2.16
C MET A 256 -12.26 5.11 3.17
N PHE A 257 -13.57 5.18 3.43
CA PHE A 257 -14.25 4.24 4.32
C PHE A 257 -14.18 2.81 3.77
N ILE A 258 -14.47 2.60 2.49
CA ILE A 258 -14.42 1.28 1.84
C ILE A 258 -12.99 0.72 1.85
N ILE A 259 -11.97 1.53 1.51
CA ILE A 259 -10.56 1.11 1.54
C ILE A 259 -10.15 0.70 2.96
N SER A 260 -10.53 1.49 3.97
CA SER A 260 -10.20 1.22 5.37
C SER A 260 -10.91 -0.03 5.90
N LEU A 261 -12.18 -0.24 5.54
CA LEU A 261 -12.94 -1.43 5.91
C LEU A 261 -12.36 -2.69 5.23
N ALA A 262 -12.06 -2.62 3.93
CA ALA A 262 -11.43 -3.70 3.20
C ALA A 262 -10.04 -4.03 3.74
N GLY A 263 -9.26 -3.01 4.14
CA GLY A 263 -7.97 -3.15 4.81
C GLY A 263 -8.09 -3.79 6.19
N MET A 264 -9.07 -3.38 6.99
CA MET A 264 -9.37 -3.97 8.31
C MET A 264 -9.71 -5.46 8.19
N ILE A 265 -10.59 -5.83 7.26
CA ILE A 265 -10.97 -7.23 7.04
C ILE A 265 -9.79 -8.06 6.54
N ALA A 266 -8.98 -7.53 5.63
CA ALA A 266 -7.78 -8.23 5.16
C ALA A 266 -6.77 -8.44 6.30
N SER A 267 -6.59 -7.46 7.18
CA SER A 267 -5.63 -7.53 8.28
C SER A 267 -6.02 -8.52 9.40
N LEU A 268 -7.29 -8.94 9.49
CA LEU A 268 -7.72 -10.05 10.35
C LEU A 268 -6.95 -11.35 10.08
N THR A 269 -6.49 -11.54 8.85
CA THR A 269 -5.81 -12.77 8.42
C THR A 269 -4.31 -12.75 8.67
N HIS A 270 -3.73 -11.60 9.01
CA HIS A 270 -2.28 -11.42 9.13
C HIS A 270 -1.68 -12.34 10.19
N ASN A 271 -2.19 -12.27 11.43
CA ASN A 271 -1.71 -13.09 12.54
C ASN A 271 -1.96 -14.59 12.34
N PRO A 272 -3.17 -15.06 11.92
CA PRO A 272 -3.38 -16.46 11.63
C PRO A 272 -2.43 -17.04 10.58
N ILE A 273 -2.18 -16.32 9.47
CA ILE A 273 -1.26 -16.80 8.42
C ILE A 273 0.18 -16.85 8.94
N TYR A 274 0.62 -15.84 9.71
CA TYR A 274 1.93 -15.82 10.33
C TYR A 274 2.15 -17.01 11.27
N MET A 275 1.18 -17.28 12.14
CA MET A 275 1.23 -18.44 13.05
C MET A 275 1.19 -19.78 12.31
N MET A 276 0.52 -19.84 11.17
CA MET A 276 0.54 -21.02 10.32
C MET A 276 1.94 -21.34 9.80
N VAL A 277 2.72 -20.33 9.40
CA VAL A 277 4.12 -20.52 8.98
C VAL A 277 4.93 -21.12 10.12
N LEU A 278 4.77 -20.62 11.35
CA LEU A 278 5.49 -21.14 12.53
C LEU A 278 5.12 -22.59 12.90
N ARG A 279 3.87 -22.99 12.61
CA ARG A 279 3.41 -24.37 12.87
C ARG A 279 3.83 -25.38 11.79
N THR A 280 4.27 -24.90 10.62
CA THR A 280 4.73 -25.78 9.53
C THR A 280 6.21 -26.13 9.59
N VAL A 281 6.95 -25.53 10.53
CA VAL A 281 8.40 -25.68 10.67
C VAL A 281 8.73 -26.31 12.04
N PRO A 282 9.72 -27.22 12.13
CA PRO A 282 10.20 -27.79 13.38
C PRO A 282 10.61 -26.70 14.39
N HIS A 283 10.47 -26.99 15.69
CA HIS A 283 10.69 -26.01 16.75
C HIS A 283 12.09 -25.37 16.69
N GLU A 284 13.11 -26.16 16.40
CA GLU A 284 14.52 -25.73 16.31
C GLU A 284 14.79 -24.76 15.16
N GLU A 285 14.03 -24.86 14.07
CA GLU A 285 14.22 -24.08 12.85
C GLU A 285 13.29 -22.84 12.79
N LYS A 286 12.40 -22.60 13.76
CA LYS A 286 11.39 -21.53 13.71
C LYS A 286 11.99 -20.14 13.55
N SER A 287 13.02 -19.80 14.33
CA SER A 287 13.67 -18.49 14.27
C SER A 287 14.34 -18.27 12.91
N PHE A 288 14.96 -19.31 12.37
CA PHE A 288 15.56 -19.27 11.05
C PHE A 288 14.51 -19.11 9.95
N ALA A 289 13.40 -19.85 10.04
CA ALA A 289 12.29 -19.76 9.07
C ALA A 289 11.65 -18.37 9.04
N ILE A 290 11.52 -17.70 10.20
CA ILE A 290 11.07 -16.31 10.28
C ILE A 290 12.02 -15.38 9.51
N GLY A 291 13.33 -15.52 9.71
CA GLY A 291 14.36 -14.75 9.01
C GLY A 291 14.27 -14.92 7.48
N VAL A 292 14.16 -16.18 7.02
CA VAL A 292 13.99 -16.50 5.59
C VAL A 292 12.69 -15.93 5.03
N GLN A 293 11.58 -16.05 5.77
CA GLN A 293 10.28 -15.46 5.39
C GLN A 293 10.38 -13.94 5.20
N PHE A 294 10.98 -13.22 6.16
CA PHE A 294 11.16 -11.77 6.04
C PHE A 294 12.09 -11.39 4.90
N LEU A 295 13.16 -12.13 4.67
CA LEU A 295 14.07 -11.93 3.54
C LEU A 295 13.30 -12.06 2.21
N LEU A 296 12.56 -13.15 2.03
CA LEU A 296 11.77 -13.37 0.82
C LEU A 296 10.70 -12.28 0.62
N MET A 297 10.00 -11.86 1.68
CA MET A 297 9.05 -10.76 1.59
C MET A 297 9.71 -9.44 1.16
N ARG A 298 10.91 -9.14 1.67
CA ARG A 298 11.64 -7.92 1.27
C ARG A 298 12.05 -7.96 -0.21
N VAL A 299 12.60 -9.09 -0.65
CA VAL A 299 13.12 -9.25 -2.02
C VAL A 299 12.00 -9.40 -3.05
N LEU A 300 10.96 -10.19 -2.74
CA LEU A 300 9.91 -10.53 -3.71
C LEU A 300 8.69 -9.61 -3.69
N ALA A 301 8.49 -8.88 -2.59
CA ALA A 301 7.33 -7.98 -2.45
C ALA A 301 7.75 -6.52 -2.30
N TRP A 302 8.44 -6.16 -1.24
CA TRP A 302 8.73 -4.75 -0.91
C TRP A 302 9.65 -4.06 -1.92
N LEU A 303 10.59 -4.79 -2.53
CA LEU A 303 11.49 -4.24 -3.53
C LEU A 303 10.80 -4.04 -4.89
N PRO A 304 10.11 -5.05 -5.49
CA PRO A 304 9.53 -4.91 -6.82
C PRO A 304 8.17 -4.20 -6.83
N ALA A 305 7.38 -4.24 -5.74
CA ALA A 305 6.03 -3.68 -5.75
C ALA A 305 6.00 -2.17 -6.06
N PRO A 306 6.83 -1.30 -5.46
CA PRO A 306 6.82 0.11 -5.84
C PRO A 306 7.12 0.34 -7.33
N ALA A 307 8.02 -0.43 -7.92
CA ALA A 307 8.32 -0.34 -9.35
C ALA A 307 7.12 -0.76 -10.21
N LEU A 308 6.47 -1.89 -9.87
CA LEU A 308 5.29 -2.39 -10.60
C LEU A 308 4.11 -1.42 -10.50
N PHE A 309 3.81 -0.91 -9.30
CA PHE A 309 2.74 0.07 -9.11
C PHE A 309 3.07 1.41 -9.78
N GLY A 310 4.34 1.84 -9.75
CA GLY A 310 4.80 3.04 -10.45
C GLY A 310 4.61 2.93 -11.96
N MET A 311 5.08 1.84 -12.57
CA MET A 311 4.87 1.58 -14.00
C MET A 311 3.38 1.50 -14.37
N THR A 312 2.55 0.93 -13.50
CA THR A 312 1.10 0.83 -13.71
C THR A 312 0.45 2.22 -13.71
N ILE A 313 0.83 3.08 -12.78
CA ILE A 313 0.35 4.46 -12.69
C ILE A 313 0.84 5.26 -13.90
N ASP A 314 2.12 5.15 -14.25
CA ASP A 314 2.70 5.88 -15.36
C ASP A 314 2.12 5.45 -16.72
N SER A 315 1.64 4.20 -16.83
CA SER A 315 0.94 3.72 -18.01
C SER A 315 -0.40 4.43 -18.28
N ALA A 316 -0.99 5.09 -17.27
CA ALA A 316 -2.21 5.89 -17.41
C ALA A 316 -1.91 7.36 -17.72
N CYS A 317 -0.65 7.71 -17.99
CA CYS A 317 -0.24 9.06 -18.29
C CYS A 317 -0.64 9.44 -19.72
N ILE A 318 -1.33 10.57 -19.85
CA ILE A 318 -1.72 11.15 -21.15
C ILE A 318 -0.80 12.29 -21.59
N TRP A 319 -0.15 12.96 -20.64
CA TRP A 319 0.79 14.02 -20.95
C TRP A 319 1.99 14.04 -20.03
N TRP A 320 3.21 14.04 -20.61
CA TRP A 320 4.47 14.01 -19.88
C TRP A 320 5.12 15.39 -19.79
N LYS A 321 5.57 15.75 -18.58
CA LYS A 321 6.42 16.95 -18.41
C LYS A 321 7.79 16.67 -18.94
N HIS A 322 8.32 17.59 -19.74
CA HIS A 322 9.66 17.53 -20.28
C HIS A 322 10.50 18.69 -19.74
N ALA A 323 11.75 18.43 -19.36
CA ALA A 323 12.74 19.47 -19.11
C ALA A 323 14.10 19.01 -19.65
N CYS A 324 14.79 19.89 -20.32
CA CYS A 324 16.10 19.62 -20.94
C CYS A 324 16.13 18.36 -21.81
N GLY A 325 15.06 18.09 -22.56
CA GLY A 325 14.92 16.90 -23.42
C GLY A 325 14.58 15.59 -22.72
N ASN A 326 14.55 15.56 -21.38
CA ASN A 326 14.22 14.36 -20.59
C ASN A 326 12.78 14.41 -20.06
N ARG A 327 12.15 13.23 -19.96
CA ARG A 327 10.86 13.08 -19.26
C ARG A 327 11.09 13.16 -17.75
N LEU A 328 10.45 14.13 -17.09
CA LEU A 328 10.55 14.32 -15.65
C LEU A 328 9.50 13.53 -14.86
N GLY A 329 8.27 13.50 -15.37
CA GLY A 329 7.15 12.86 -14.71
C GLY A 329 5.84 13.15 -15.43
N CYS A 330 4.79 12.43 -15.08
CA CYS A 330 3.48 12.64 -15.65
C CYS A 330 2.82 13.92 -15.13
N GLY A 331 2.34 14.76 -16.03
CA GLY A 331 1.56 15.96 -15.73
C GLY A 331 0.09 15.64 -15.57
N TYR A 332 -0.47 14.91 -16.54
CA TYR A 332 -1.89 14.54 -16.57
C TYR A 332 -2.08 13.05 -16.74
N TYR A 333 -3.05 12.51 -15.99
CA TYR A 333 -3.46 11.11 -16.01
C TYR A 333 -4.88 10.99 -16.53
N ASP A 334 -5.16 9.91 -17.26
CA ASP A 334 -6.54 9.48 -17.47
C ASP A 334 -7.06 8.84 -16.17
N ASN A 335 -8.01 9.50 -15.52
CA ASN A 335 -8.53 9.09 -14.22
C ASN A 335 -9.21 7.71 -14.27
N ASN A 336 -9.89 7.36 -15.37
CA ASN A 336 -10.55 6.07 -15.52
C ASN A 336 -9.52 4.94 -15.69
N ILE A 337 -8.52 5.17 -16.54
CA ILE A 337 -7.44 4.20 -16.78
C ILE A 337 -6.59 4.04 -15.51
N LEU A 338 -6.24 5.13 -14.85
CA LEU A 338 -5.50 5.14 -13.60
C LEU A 338 -6.19 4.31 -12.52
N ARG A 339 -7.48 4.57 -12.29
CA ARG A 339 -8.31 3.85 -11.33
C ARG A 339 -8.36 2.36 -11.63
N ASN A 340 -8.72 2.01 -12.86
CA ASN A 340 -8.92 0.62 -13.25
C ASN A 340 -7.61 -0.18 -13.18
N ARG A 341 -6.49 0.39 -13.62
CA ARG A 341 -5.19 -0.27 -13.57
C ARG A 341 -4.65 -0.39 -12.16
N TYR A 342 -4.74 0.68 -11.37
CA TYR A 342 -4.25 0.70 -9.99
C TYR A 342 -5.04 -0.28 -9.10
N LEU A 343 -6.36 -0.25 -9.14
CA LEU A 343 -7.21 -1.18 -8.40
C LEU A 343 -7.12 -2.60 -8.97
N GLY A 344 -7.06 -2.74 -10.29
CA GLY A 344 -6.91 -4.04 -10.97
C GLY A 344 -5.65 -4.78 -10.57
N LEU A 345 -4.50 -4.07 -10.46
CA LEU A 345 -3.26 -4.66 -9.99
C LEU A 345 -3.36 -5.14 -8.53
N GLN A 346 -4.01 -4.35 -7.66
CA GLN A 346 -4.24 -4.76 -6.26
C GLN A 346 -5.12 -6.01 -6.17
N VAL A 347 -6.20 -6.05 -6.94
CA VAL A 347 -7.12 -7.22 -7.00
C VAL A 347 -6.38 -8.43 -7.55
N ALA A 348 -5.55 -8.28 -8.58
CA ALA A 348 -4.77 -9.38 -9.16
C ALA A 348 -3.82 -9.99 -8.12
N PHE A 349 -3.06 -9.18 -7.37
CA PHE A 349 -2.22 -9.68 -6.28
C PHE A 349 -3.02 -10.38 -5.18
N LYS A 350 -4.16 -9.80 -4.76
CA LYS A 350 -5.03 -10.42 -3.75
C LYS A 350 -5.58 -11.76 -4.22
N LEU A 351 -6.09 -11.84 -5.44
CA LEU A 351 -6.62 -13.09 -6.00
C LEU A 351 -5.54 -14.17 -6.12
N THR A 352 -4.34 -13.80 -6.56
CA THR A 352 -3.19 -14.73 -6.59
C THR A 352 -2.86 -15.25 -5.20
N GLY A 353 -2.81 -14.37 -4.19
CA GLY A 353 -2.58 -14.76 -2.80
C GLY A 353 -3.68 -15.67 -2.24
N ILE A 354 -4.96 -15.38 -2.54
CA ILE A 354 -6.11 -16.22 -2.15
C ILE A 354 -6.02 -17.60 -2.80
N PHE A 355 -5.68 -17.66 -4.09
CA PHE A 355 -5.48 -18.93 -4.80
C PHE A 355 -4.37 -19.77 -4.16
N LEU A 356 -3.21 -19.17 -3.86
CA LEU A 356 -2.12 -19.86 -3.18
C LEU A 356 -2.52 -20.39 -1.80
N LEU A 357 -3.26 -19.58 -1.00
CA LEU A 357 -3.81 -20.02 0.28
C LEU A 357 -4.85 -21.15 0.13
N GLY A 358 -5.65 -21.11 -0.93
CA GLY A 358 -6.58 -22.20 -1.27
C GLY A 358 -5.84 -23.52 -1.53
N VAL A 359 -4.75 -23.45 -2.29
CA VAL A 359 -3.86 -24.62 -2.55
C VAL A 359 -3.23 -25.13 -1.25
N VAL A 360 -2.77 -24.22 -0.38
CA VAL A 360 -2.26 -24.58 0.96
C VAL A 360 -3.34 -25.29 1.77
N GLY A 361 -4.55 -24.75 1.82
CA GLY A 361 -5.68 -25.34 2.54
C GLY A 361 -6.03 -26.74 2.01
N TRP A 362 -6.05 -26.91 0.70
CA TRP A 362 -6.28 -28.20 0.07
C TRP A 362 -5.18 -29.23 0.43
N LYS A 363 -3.90 -28.81 0.38
CA LYS A 363 -2.77 -29.65 0.70
C LYS A 363 -2.77 -30.09 2.16
N VAL A 364 -3.01 -29.16 3.10
CA VAL A 364 -3.09 -29.45 4.54
C VAL A 364 -4.23 -30.42 4.88
N GLN A 365 -5.33 -30.35 4.15
CA GLN A 365 -6.45 -31.31 4.35
C GLN A 365 -6.12 -32.70 3.88
N ARG A 366 -5.33 -32.84 2.81
CA ARG A 366 -5.02 -34.13 2.19
C ARG A 366 -3.87 -34.86 2.90
N THR A 367 -2.99 -34.15 3.59
CA THR A 367 -1.84 -34.75 4.28
C THR A 367 -2.24 -35.22 5.66
N ARG A 368 -2.18 -36.55 5.90
CA ARG A 368 -2.55 -37.19 7.18
C ARG A 368 -1.69 -36.76 8.37
N GLU A 369 -0.45 -36.40 8.12
CA GLU A 369 0.53 -35.97 9.13
C GLU A 369 0.09 -34.74 9.93
N TYR A 370 -0.60 -33.78 9.30
CA TYR A 370 -1.19 -32.61 9.97
C TYR A 370 -2.55 -32.89 10.64
N SER A 371 -3.05 -34.12 10.49
CA SER A 371 -4.29 -34.56 11.16
C SER A 371 -4.05 -35.02 12.58
N LEU A 372 -2.80 -35.30 12.95
CA LEU A 372 -2.38 -35.84 14.22
C LEU A 372 -1.83 -34.79 15.20
N GLU A 373 -1.85 -33.51 14.83
CA GLU A 373 -1.60 -32.45 15.78
C GLU A 373 -2.76 -32.43 16.80
N LYS A 374 -2.65 -33.33 17.80
CA LYS A 374 -3.45 -33.33 19.01
C LYS A 374 -3.37 -31.92 19.58
N GLN A 375 -4.52 -31.31 19.80
CA GLN A 375 -4.75 -30.16 20.64
C GLN A 375 -3.73 -30.15 21.77
N PRO A 376 -2.91 -29.10 21.96
CA PRO A 376 -2.15 -29.00 23.20
C PRO A 376 -3.17 -28.90 24.32
N ASP A 377 -3.24 -29.93 25.13
CA ASP A 377 -4.01 -29.94 26.37
C ASP A 377 -3.39 -28.85 27.28
N GLY A 378 -4.06 -27.73 27.37
CA GLY A 378 -3.72 -26.67 28.32
C GLY A 378 -4.23 -25.30 27.84
N PRO A 379 -4.89 -24.53 28.73
CA PRO A 379 -5.21 -23.13 28.44
C PRO A 379 -3.90 -22.31 28.38
N LEU A 380 -3.72 -21.58 27.26
CA LEU A 380 -2.73 -20.55 27.16
C LEU A 380 -3.17 -19.30 27.91
#